data_1cea769b09a3900711285c6b80a658f0
#
_entry.id   1cea769b09a3900711285c6b80a658f0
#
_cell.length_a   1.000
_cell.length_b   1.000
_cell.length_c   1.000
_cell.angle_alpha   90.00
_cell.angle_beta   90.00
_cell.angle_gamma   90.00
#
_symmetry.space_group_name_H-M   'P 1'
#
loop_
_entity.id
_entity.type
_entity.pdbx_description
1 polymer ?
#
loop_
_entity_poly.entity_id
_entity_poly.type
_entity_poly.pdbx_seq_one_letter_code
_entity_poly.pdbx_strand_id
1 'polypeptide(L)'
;PNTTLSHLLIILSEKFNIQNEMKQKIYEAYFINGQDIGERNILIKIGNDLKIDKITIEEFFNLENINKVNSYNSLARNKNINGVPFYEIGKETVSGAQSTKVLKEIIKRNLEA
;
A
#
# COMPACT_ATOMS: atom_id res chain seq x y z
N PRO A 1 0.58 12.51 -6.54
CA PRO A 1 -0.67 11.98 -5.99
C PRO A 1 -0.47 11.33 -4.64
N ASN A 2 -1.53 11.25 -3.87
CA ASN A 2 -1.50 10.57 -2.59
C ASN A 2 -1.56 9.06 -2.82
N THR A 3 -0.51 8.36 -2.42
CA THR A 3 -0.39 6.93 -2.68
C THR A 3 -0.83 6.04 -1.51
N THR A 4 -1.43 6.62 -0.48
CA THR A 4 -1.82 5.86 0.71
C THR A 4 -2.78 4.72 0.38
N LEU A 5 -3.84 5.00 -0.37
CA LEU A 5 -4.81 3.97 -0.73
C LEU A 5 -4.21 2.91 -1.66
N SER A 6 -3.29 3.32 -2.54
CA SER A 6 -2.57 2.36 -3.38
C SER A 6 -1.76 1.37 -2.54
N HIS A 7 -1.08 1.87 -1.53
CA HIS A 7 -0.33 1.01 -0.61
C HIS A 7 -1.25 0.04 0.12
N LEU A 8 -2.40 0.54 0.58
CA LEU A 8 -3.38 -0.32 1.24
C LEU A 8 -3.90 -1.42 0.31
N LEU A 9 -4.14 -1.07 -0.93
CA LEU A 9 -4.62 -2.06 -1.89
C LEU A 9 -3.56 -3.15 -2.14
N ILE A 10 -2.30 -2.77 -2.19
CA ILE A 10 -1.21 -3.74 -2.33
C ILE A 10 -1.13 -4.64 -1.09
N ILE A 11 -1.24 -4.06 0.10
CA ILE A 11 -1.24 -4.83 1.35
C ILE A 11 -2.41 -5.82 1.36
N LEU A 12 -3.60 -5.36 1.00
CA LEU A 12 -4.76 -6.24 0.92
C LEU A 12 -4.55 -7.37 -0.08
N SER A 13 -3.94 -7.06 -1.23
CA SER A 13 -3.71 -8.04 -2.28
C SER A 13 -2.76 -9.16 -1.85
N GLU A 14 -1.91 -8.92 -0.86
CA GLU A 14 -1.04 -9.97 -0.33
C GLU A 14 -1.85 -11.08 0.33
N LYS A 15 -2.98 -10.75 0.92
CA LYS A 15 -3.86 -11.77 1.52
C LYS A 15 -4.40 -12.74 0.49
N PHE A 16 -4.44 -12.33 -0.76
CA PHE A 16 -4.93 -13.14 -1.87
C PHE A 16 -3.79 -13.63 -2.76
N ASN A 17 -2.54 -13.34 -2.36
CA ASN A 17 -1.33 -13.75 -3.08
C ASN A 17 -1.28 -13.23 -4.52
N ILE A 18 -1.78 -12.00 -4.73
CA ILE A 18 -1.79 -11.34 -6.03
C ILE A 18 -1.12 -9.97 -5.99
N GLN A 19 -0.19 -9.77 -5.06
CA GLN A 19 0.45 -8.47 -4.88
C GLN A 19 1.25 -8.02 -6.10
N ASN A 20 1.86 -8.95 -6.83
CA ASN A 20 2.62 -8.59 -8.01
C ASN A 20 1.72 -8.13 -9.15
N GLU A 21 0.63 -8.83 -9.37
CA GLU A 21 -0.38 -8.45 -10.36
C GLU A 21 -1.01 -7.11 -9.99
N MET A 22 -1.24 -6.88 -8.70
CA MET A 22 -1.80 -5.63 -8.23
C MET A 22 -0.84 -4.46 -8.49
N LYS A 23 0.43 -4.64 -8.16
CA LYS A 23 1.45 -3.62 -8.42
C LYS A 23 1.53 -3.28 -9.90
N GLN A 24 1.49 -4.29 -10.75
CA GLN A 24 1.54 -4.09 -12.19
C GLN A 24 0.34 -3.29 -12.69
N LYS A 25 -0.85 -3.62 -12.22
CA LYS A 25 -2.07 -2.91 -12.61
C LYS A 25 -2.05 -1.45 -12.15
N ILE A 26 -1.60 -1.19 -10.94
CA ILE A 26 -1.49 0.16 -10.43
C ILE A 26 -0.46 0.95 -11.23
N TYR A 27 0.68 0.34 -11.53
CA TYR A 27 1.72 0.96 -12.34
C TYR A 27 1.16 1.35 -13.71
N GLU A 28 0.47 0.44 -14.36
CA GLU A 28 -0.12 0.69 -15.68
C GLU A 28 -1.17 1.80 -15.63
N ALA A 29 -2.00 1.81 -14.60
CA ALA A 29 -3.00 2.84 -14.44
C ALA A 29 -2.36 4.24 -14.35
N TYR A 30 -1.30 4.34 -13.60
CA TYR A 30 -0.64 5.62 -13.39
C TYR A 30 0.23 6.04 -14.59
N PHE A 31 1.16 5.19 -14.99
CA PHE A 31 2.18 5.57 -15.97
C PHE A 31 1.73 5.43 -17.43
N ILE A 32 0.83 4.54 -17.71
CA ILE A 32 0.38 4.31 -19.08
C ILE A 32 -0.95 5.00 -19.37
N ASN A 33 -1.89 4.90 -18.43
CA ASN A 33 -3.23 5.43 -18.64
C ASN A 33 -3.48 6.80 -18.00
N GLY A 34 -2.50 7.33 -17.26
CA GLY A 34 -2.61 8.65 -16.66
C GLY A 34 -3.69 8.78 -15.61
N GLN A 35 -4.07 7.69 -14.97
CA GLN A 35 -5.13 7.69 -13.97
C GLN A 35 -4.62 8.13 -12.60
N ASP A 36 -5.50 8.70 -11.80
CA ASP A 36 -5.16 9.13 -10.46
C ASP A 36 -5.25 7.94 -9.49
N ILE A 37 -4.11 7.37 -9.15
CA ILE A 37 -4.05 6.22 -8.25
C ILE A 37 -4.24 6.60 -6.78
N GLY A 38 -4.51 7.87 -6.50
CA GLY A 38 -4.95 8.31 -5.17
C GLY A 38 -6.45 8.23 -5.04
N GLU A 39 -7.18 8.01 -6.13
CA GLU A 39 -8.62 8.02 -6.12
C GLU A 39 -9.21 6.65 -5.81
N ARG A 40 -10.11 6.65 -4.82
CA ARG A 40 -10.73 5.42 -4.31
C ARG A 40 -11.42 4.60 -5.41
N ASN A 41 -12.18 5.25 -6.26
CA ASN A 41 -12.95 4.56 -7.30
C ASN A 41 -12.06 3.87 -8.33
N ILE A 42 -10.95 4.51 -8.68
CA ILE A 42 -9.96 3.92 -9.60
C ILE A 42 -9.37 2.65 -9.00
N LEU A 43 -9.02 2.72 -7.72
CA LEU A 43 -8.41 1.58 -7.04
C LEU A 43 -9.39 0.44 -6.83
N ILE A 44 -10.66 0.76 -6.56
CA ILE A 44 -11.69 -0.27 -6.44
C ILE A 44 -11.85 -1.01 -7.76
N LYS A 45 -11.86 -0.28 -8.88
CA LYS A 45 -11.95 -0.89 -10.19
C LYS A 45 -10.75 -1.82 -10.46
N ILE A 46 -9.56 -1.37 -10.13
CA ILE A 46 -8.34 -2.18 -10.28
C ILE A 46 -8.45 -3.46 -9.46
N GLY A 47 -8.88 -3.35 -8.22
CA GLY A 47 -9.04 -4.50 -7.34
C GLY A 47 -10.11 -5.46 -7.86
N ASN A 48 -11.21 -4.94 -8.37
CA ASN A 48 -12.27 -5.76 -8.95
C ASN A 48 -11.78 -6.55 -10.17
N ASP A 49 -10.94 -5.93 -10.98
CA ASP A 49 -10.35 -6.60 -12.15
C ASP A 49 -9.52 -7.82 -11.72
N LEU A 50 -8.98 -7.80 -10.52
CA LEU A 50 -8.21 -8.90 -9.95
C LEU A 50 -9.02 -9.76 -8.98
N LYS A 51 -10.34 -9.65 -9.02
CA LYS A 51 -11.27 -10.52 -8.29
C LYS A 51 -11.39 -10.23 -6.78
N ILE A 52 -10.98 -9.06 -6.35
CA ILE A 52 -11.25 -8.62 -4.99
C ILE A 52 -12.53 -7.81 -5.02
N ASP A 53 -13.52 -8.17 -4.18
CA ASP A 53 -14.79 -7.49 -4.21
C ASP A 53 -14.73 -6.07 -3.63
N LYS A 54 -15.64 -5.23 -4.15
CA LYS A 54 -15.72 -3.83 -3.75
C LYS A 54 -15.87 -3.65 -2.25
N ILE A 55 -16.71 -4.45 -1.62
CA ILE A 55 -16.96 -4.33 -0.18
C ILE A 55 -15.70 -4.61 0.62
N THR A 56 -14.97 -5.64 0.23
CA THR A 56 -13.70 -5.99 0.88
C THR A 56 -12.71 -4.83 0.78
N ILE A 57 -12.60 -4.24 -0.40
CA ILE A 57 -11.68 -3.11 -0.62
C ILE A 57 -12.12 -1.90 0.20
N GLU A 58 -13.41 -1.57 0.15
CA GLU A 58 -13.93 -0.40 0.87
C GLU A 58 -13.75 -0.53 2.38
N GLU A 59 -13.97 -1.72 2.91
CA GLU A 59 -13.76 -1.96 4.33
C GLU A 59 -12.30 -1.86 4.73
N PHE A 60 -11.40 -2.26 3.84
CA PHE A 60 -9.97 -2.15 4.11
C PHE A 60 -9.48 -0.69 4.03
N PHE A 61 -10.14 0.13 3.26
CA PHE A 61 -9.81 1.56 3.11
C PHE A 61 -10.45 2.39 4.23
N ASN A 62 -10.35 1.93 5.45
CA ASN A 62 -10.92 2.65 6.60
C ASN A 62 -9.93 3.68 7.15
N LEU A 63 -10.43 4.60 7.94
CA LEU A 63 -9.63 5.69 8.47
C LEU A 63 -8.46 5.22 9.32
N GLU A 64 -8.67 4.17 10.10
CA GLU A 64 -7.61 3.61 10.95
C GLU A 64 -6.45 3.13 10.10
N ASN A 65 -6.72 2.37 9.05
CA ASN A 65 -5.69 1.84 8.16
C ASN A 65 -4.98 2.97 7.43
N ILE A 66 -5.73 3.95 6.95
CA ILE A 66 -5.17 5.12 6.27
C ILE A 66 -4.21 5.85 7.21
N ASN A 67 -4.61 6.07 8.44
CA ASN A 67 -3.78 6.76 9.41
C ASN A 67 -2.51 5.99 9.74
N LYS A 68 -2.59 4.67 9.83
CA LYS A 68 -1.41 3.85 10.10
C LYS A 68 -0.37 3.96 9.00
N VAL A 69 -0.79 3.88 7.74
CA VAL A 69 0.12 4.03 6.60
C VAL A 69 0.72 5.44 6.59
N ASN A 70 -0.09 6.46 6.82
CA ASN A 70 0.38 7.83 6.85
C ASN A 70 1.38 8.06 7.97
N SER A 71 1.18 7.44 9.12
CA SER A 71 2.13 7.53 10.25
C SER A 71 3.48 6.94 9.89
N TYR A 72 3.51 5.80 9.24
CA TYR A 72 4.77 5.20 8.81
C TYR A 72 5.48 6.08 7.80
N ASN A 73 4.75 6.62 6.83
CA ASN A 73 5.34 7.50 5.82
C ASN A 73 5.88 8.78 6.45
N SER A 74 5.16 9.35 7.39
CA SER A 74 5.58 10.56 8.10
C SER A 74 6.83 10.30 8.93
N LEU A 75 6.87 9.18 9.63
CA LEU A 75 8.02 8.80 10.44
C LEU A 75 9.27 8.62 9.57
N ALA A 76 9.12 8.00 8.42
CA ALA A 76 10.22 7.81 7.50
C ALA A 76 10.77 9.15 7.01
N ARG A 77 9.88 10.10 6.67
CA ARG A 77 10.30 11.43 6.25
C ARG A 77 11.02 12.19 7.37
N ASN A 78 10.50 12.07 8.59
CA ASN A 78 11.10 12.76 9.73
C ASN A 78 12.50 12.26 10.05
N LYS A 79 12.83 11.04 9.67
CA LYS A 79 14.15 10.50 9.85
C LYS A 79 15.11 10.89 8.73
N ASN A 80 14.65 11.73 7.83
CA ASN A 80 15.45 12.20 6.70
C ASN A 80 16.00 11.04 5.87
N ILE A 81 15.16 10.13 5.54
CA ILE A 81 15.55 8.96 4.78
C ILE A 81 15.42 9.26 3.29
N ASN A 82 16.45 8.91 2.55
CA ASN A 82 16.48 9.11 1.12
C ASN A 82 15.77 7.97 0.40
N GLY A 83 15.19 8.29 -0.75
CA GLY A 83 14.53 7.31 -1.56
C GLY A 83 13.08 7.17 -1.18
N VAL A 84 12.55 5.98 -1.22
CA VAL A 84 11.15 5.72 -0.90
C VAL A 84 11.00 5.60 0.60
N PRO A 85 10.30 6.54 1.26
CA PRO A 85 10.21 6.53 2.73
C PRO A 85 9.71 5.22 3.30
N PHE A 86 8.77 4.61 2.64
CA PHE A 86 8.21 3.34 3.09
C PHE A 86 9.26 2.23 3.16
N TYR A 87 10.12 2.17 2.15
CA TYR A 87 11.21 1.19 2.12
C TYR A 87 12.26 1.49 3.17
N GLU A 88 12.60 2.75 3.31
CA GLU A 88 13.69 3.15 4.20
C GLU A 88 13.35 2.86 5.66
N ILE A 89 12.10 3.09 6.05
CA ILE A 89 11.72 2.77 7.42
C ILE A 89 11.79 1.27 7.66
N GLY A 90 11.45 0.47 6.66
CA GLY A 90 11.60 -0.97 6.75
C GLY A 90 13.04 -1.38 6.95
N LYS A 91 13.95 -0.77 6.18
CA LYS A 91 15.37 -1.05 6.30
C LYS A 91 15.92 -0.71 7.67
N GLU A 92 15.52 0.42 8.21
CA GLU A 92 15.97 0.83 9.54
C GLU A 92 15.46 -0.09 10.63
N THR A 93 14.25 -0.57 10.46
CA THR A 93 13.60 -1.35 11.50
C THR A 93 14.09 -2.79 11.53
N VAL A 94 14.31 -3.38 10.37
CA VAL A 94 14.62 -4.81 10.28
C VAL A 94 15.81 -5.14 9.44
N SER A 95 16.46 -4.19 8.91
CA SER A 95 17.65 -4.27 8.08
C SER A 95 17.56 -5.23 6.90
N GLY A 96 18.27 -4.87 5.85
CA GLY A 96 18.46 -5.74 4.71
C GLY A 96 17.28 -5.86 3.78
N ALA A 97 17.37 -6.83 2.90
CA ALA A 97 16.41 -7.02 1.81
C ALA A 97 15.02 -7.44 2.27
N GLN A 98 14.89 -7.86 3.50
CA GLN A 98 13.60 -8.29 4.04
C GLN A 98 12.77 -7.16 4.60
N SER A 99 13.34 -5.97 4.69
CA SER A 99 12.70 -4.86 5.39
C SER A 99 11.32 -4.52 4.86
N THR A 100 11.14 -4.49 3.55
CA THR A 100 9.84 -4.15 2.97
C THR A 100 8.78 -5.17 3.36
N LYS A 101 9.13 -6.45 3.26
CA LYS A 101 8.20 -7.52 3.61
C LYS A 101 7.82 -7.47 5.08
N VAL A 102 8.81 -7.29 5.95
CA VAL A 102 8.58 -7.24 7.38
C VAL A 102 7.75 -6.00 7.75
N LEU A 103 8.03 -4.87 7.12
CA LEU A 103 7.25 -3.65 7.35
C LEU A 103 5.78 -3.87 6.98
N LYS A 104 5.52 -4.50 5.86
CA LYS A 104 4.16 -4.82 5.46
C LYS A 104 3.47 -5.73 6.46
N GLU A 105 4.18 -6.69 7.00
CA GLU A 105 3.63 -7.58 8.02
C GLU A 105 3.33 -6.84 9.31
N ILE A 106 4.19 -5.91 9.70
CA ILE A 106 3.96 -5.08 10.89
C ILE A 106 2.70 -4.24 10.71
N ILE A 107 2.57 -3.58 9.56
CA ILE A 107 1.39 -2.80 9.25
C ILE A 107 0.15 -3.69 9.27
N LYS A 108 0.22 -4.81 8.61
CA LYS A 108 -0.89 -5.76 8.52
C LYS A 108 -1.35 -6.23 9.91
N ARG A 109 -0.42 -6.59 10.78
CA ARG A 109 -0.76 -6.99 12.15
C ARG A 109 -1.49 -5.88 12.90
N ASN A 110 -1.02 -4.65 12.73
CA ASN A 110 -1.64 -3.50 13.37
C ASN A 110 -3.03 -3.21 12.80
N LEU A 111 -3.22 -3.47 11.51
CA LEU A 111 -4.51 -3.25 10.87
C LEU A 111 -5.54 -4.32 11.26
N GLU A 112 -5.08 -5.52 11.56
CA GLU A 112 -5.97 -6.64 11.88
C GLU A 112 -6.23 -6.76 13.38
N ALA A 113 -5.45 -6.08 14.18
CA ALA A 113 -5.67 -6.05 15.62
C ALA A 113 -6.83 -5.14 15.98
#